data_9bbae32ff3ba569e5773f53db4d9f0fe
#
_entry.id   9bbae32ff3ba569e5773f53db4d9f0fe
#
_cell.length_a   1.000
_cell.length_b   1.000
_cell.length_c   1.000
_cell.angle_alpha   90.00
_cell.angle_beta   90.00
_cell.angle_gamma   90.00
#
_symmetry.space_group_name_H-M   'P 1'
#
loop_
_entity.id
_entity.type
_entity.pdbx_description
1 polymer ?
#
loop_
_entity_poly.entity_id
_entity_poly.type
_entity_poly.pdbx_seq_one_letter_code
_entity_poly.pdbx_strand_id
1 'polypeptide(L)'
;MIQIDHVTFSYGEETEHTGGVRDIELQIKRGEFAVLCGESGCGKTTITRLINGLIPHYYEGKMSGGVWVNGAEVSKQPLYDTAKIVGSVFQNPRSQFFNVDTTSEITFGCENLGQPAETIRARLERTVCDFRLEKLMDRNIFHLSGGEKQKVACAGVSIMEPEVLVLDEPSSNLDAASISDLRKTLAFWKSQGKTIIVSEHRLYYLRGLADRFIYMKGGKITREYTAEEFNGLSEQARTEIGLRTFALEQLQPPQTPQCTGTELELKQFRFAYPHGSSILHIQDCTIPAGRIVGIIGNNGAGKSTFSRCFCGLEKRCGEVIWNGRRYRSKDRLNTCYMVMQEVNHQLFTETVLDEVLISMEEPDTKQAEEILTRLDLLLFRDRHKSEAKRS
;
A
#
# COMPACT_ATOMS: atom_id res chain seq x y z
N MET A 1 -10.67 16.00 -19.69
CA MET A 1 -9.27 15.75 -19.31
C MET A 1 -8.90 14.28 -19.45
N ILE A 2 -9.55 13.38 -18.72
CA ILE A 2 -9.41 11.94 -18.89
C ILE A 2 -10.77 11.38 -19.28
N GLN A 3 -10.79 10.50 -20.28
CA GLN A 3 -11.96 9.75 -20.70
C GLN A 3 -11.59 8.29 -20.87
N ILE A 4 -12.34 7.43 -20.22
CA ILE A 4 -12.31 5.97 -20.39
C ILE A 4 -13.66 5.60 -20.99
N ASP A 5 -13.66 4.95 -22.14
CA ASP A 5 -14.89 4.69 -22.93
C ASP A 5 -15.04 3.18 -23.13
N HIS A 6 -16.01 2.60 -22.43
CA HIS A 6 -16.37 1.18 -22.48
C HIS A 6 -15.18 0.21 -22.43
N VAL A 7 -14.19 0.52 -21.56
CA VAL A 7 -12.98 -0.31 -21.46
C VAL A 7 -13.25 -1.60 -20.70
N THR A 8 -12.93 -2.70 -21.35
CA THR A 8 -12.76 -4.02 -20.73
C THR A 8 -11.32 -4.46 -20.91
N PHE A 9 -10.67 -4.88 -19.81
CA PHE A 9 -9.30 -5.39 -19.83
C PHE A 9 -9.17 -6.61 -18.93
N SER A 10 -8.51 -7.67 -19.42
CA SER A 10 -8.15 -8.86 -18.65
C SER A 10 -6.66 -9.17 -18.79
N TYR A 11 -6.02 -9.50 -17.67
CA TYR A 11 -4.62 -9.95 -17.65
C TYR A 11 -4.55 -11.41 -18.11
N GLY A 12 -3.78 -11.70 -19.18
CA GLY A 12 -3.60 -13.04 -19.72
C GLY A 12 -4.78 -13.57 -20.53
N GLU A 13 -4.84 -14.90 -20.75
CA GLU A 13 -5.95 -15.53 -21.45
C GLU A 13 -7.20 -15.60 -20.57
N GLU A 14 -8.38 -15.42 -21.18
CA GLU A 14 -9.68 -15.42 -20.49
C GLU A 14 -9.95 -16.74 -19.74
N THR A 15 -9.70 -16.73 -18.44
CA THR A 15 -10.36 -17.63 -17.50
C THR A 15 -11.31 -16.82 -16.64
N GLU A 16 -12.42 -17.38 -16.17
CA GLU A 16 -13.46 -16.66 -15.38
C GLU A 16 -12.94 -15.89 -14.15
N HIS A 17 -11.66 -16.06 -13.83
CA HIS A 17 -11.02 -15.51 -12.62
C HIS A 17 -9.73 -14.70 -12.90
N THR A 18 -9.45 -14.31 -14.15
CA THR A 18 -8.37 -13.38 -14.43
C THR A 18 -8.78 -11.97 -13.99
N GLY A 19 -8.02 -11.37 -13.07
CA GLY A 19 -8.25 -10.00 -12.60
C GLY A 19 -8.28 -9.01 -13.78
N GLY A 20 -8.99 -7.90 -13.60
CA GLY A 20 -9.10 -6.87 -14.66
C GLY A 20 -10.27 -5.94 -14.39
N VAL A 21 -10.76 -5.30 -15.45
CA VAL A 21 -11.92 -4.41 -15.41
C VAL A 21 -12.86 -4.73 -16.57
N ARG A 22 -14.16 -4.43 -16.38
CA ARG A 22 -15.21 -4.76 -17.33
C ARG A 22 -16.10 -3.56 -17.55
N ASP A 23 -16.23 -3.14 -18.82
CA ASP A 23 -17.16 -2.09 -19.27
C ASP A 23 -17.03 -0.82 -18.41
N ILE A 24 -15.82 -0.28 -18.33
CA ILE A 24 -15.54 0.93 -17.58
C ILE A 24 -15.86 2.13 -18.44
N GLU A 25 -16.79 2.94 -17.96
CA GLU A 25 -17.06 4.29 -18.45
C GLU A 25 -16.72 5.29 -17.35
N LEU A 26 -15.79 6.22 -17.62
CA LEU A 26 -15.35 7.19 -16.64
C LEU A 26 -14.84 8.47 -17.32
N GLN A 27 -15.31 9.63 -16.83
CA GLN A 27 -14.78 10.92 -17.23
C GLN A 27 -14.26 11.67 -16.00
N ILE A 28 -13.04 12.22 -16.10
CA ILE A 28 -12.44 13.05 -15.04
C ILE A 28 -12.13 14.43 -15.64
N LYS A 29 -12.62 15.46 -15.00
CA LYS A 29 -12.46 16.85 -15.44
C LYS A 29 -11.06 17.38 -15.12
N ARG A 30 -10.62 18.42 -15.80
CA ARG A 30 -9.38 19.12 -15.47
C ARG A 30 -9.48 19.73 -14.07
N GLY A 31 -8.42 19.55 -13.26
CA GLY A 31 -8.34 20.03 -11.89
C GLY A 31 -9.19 19.25 -10.88
N GLU A 32 -9.86 18.19 -11.32
CA GLU A 32 -10.65 17.33 -10.43
C GLU A 32 -9.75 16.39 -9.61
N PHE A 33 -10.09 16.21 -8.33
CA PHE A 33 -9.50 15.22 -7.45
C PHE A 33 -10.48 14.05 -7.29
N ALA A 34 -10.25 12.97 -8.02
CA ALA A 34 -11.04 11.75 -7.99
C ALA A 34 -10.34 10.63 -7.17
N VAL A 35 -11.13 9.91 -6.38
CA VAL A 35 -10.65 8.78 -5.57
C VAL A 35 -11.32 7.49 -6.02
N LEU A 36 -10.51 6.52 -6.43
CA LEU A 36 -10.95 5.14 -6.70
C LEU A 36 -10.95 4.37 -5.39
N CYS A 37 -12.11 3.87 -4.96
CA CYS A 37 -12.26 3.11 -3.72
C CYS A 37 -13.05 1.81 -3.97
N GLY A 38 -12.89 0.85 -3.05
CA GLY A 38 -13.49 -0.50 -3.14
C GLY A 38 -12.58 -1.55 -2.53
N GLU A 39 -13.04 -2.79 -2.56
CA GLU A 39 -12.33 -3.93 -2.02
C GLU A 39 -10.99 -4.17 -2.73
N SER A 40 -10.10 -4.96 -2.10
CA SER A 40 -8.86 -5.39 -2.76
C SER A 40 -9.19 -6.24 -3.98
N GLY A 41 -8.41 -6.07 -5.08
CA GLY A 41 -8.66 -6.83 -6.31
C GLY A 41 -9.82 -6.33 -7.18
N CYS A 42 -10.57 -5.29 -6.79
CA CYS A 42 -11.71 -4.80 -7.59
C CYS A 42 -11.35 -4.01 -8.86
N GLY A 43 -10.06 -3.91 -9.23
CA GLY A 43 -9.62 -3.29 -10.49
C GLY A 43 -9.09 -1.85 -10.39
N LYS A 44 -8.94 -1.26 -9.20
CA LYS A 44 -8.42 0.13 -9.01
C LYS A 44 -7.06 0.36 -9.68
N THR A 45 -6.10 -0.53 -9.39
CA THR A 45 -4.76 -0.50 -10.01
C THR A 45 -4.82 -0.68 -11.53
N THR A 46 -5.78 -1.43 -12.06
CA THR A 46 -5.97 -1.56 -13.50
C THR A 46 -6.39 -0.24 -14.13
N ILE A 47 -7.30 0.51 -13.50
CA ILE A 47 -7.68 1.85 -13.97
C ILE A 47 -6.49 2.81 -13.92
N THR A 48 -5.70 2.81 -12.83
CA THR A 48 -4.50 3.67 -12.77
C THR A 48 -3.50 3.35 -13.88
N ARG A 49 -3.31 2.04 -14.19
CA ARG A 49 -2.44 1.56 -15.29
C ARG A 49 -2.97 1.90 -16.69
N LEU A 50 -4.27 1.94 -16.88
CA LEU A 50 -4.90 2.40 -18.11
C LEU A 50 -4.65 3.90 -18.35
N ILE A 51 -4.79 4.71 -17.30
CA ILE A 51 -4.61 6.17 -17.41
C ILE A 51 -3.15 6.55 -17.66
N ASN A 52 -2.19 5.88 -17.02
CA ASN A 52 -0.77 6.20 -17.18
C ASN A 52 -0.10 5.46 -18.36
N GLY A 53 -0.85 4.66 -19.12
CA GLY A 53 -0.37 3.99 -20.32
C GLY A 53 0.44 2.71 -20.07
N LEU A 54 0.59 2.26 -18.83
CA LEU A 54 1.22 0.96 -18.56
C LEU A 54 0.39 -0.20 -19.13
N ILE A 55 -0.92 0.00 -19.30
CA ILE A 55 -1.77 -0.83 -20.14
C ILE A 55 -2.11 -0.01 -21.39
N PRO A 56 -1.86 -0.50 -22.59
CA PRO A 56 -1.39 -1.84 -22.95
C PRO A 56 0.13 -1.97 -23.14
N HIS A 57 0.94 -0.91 -22.92
CA HIS A 57 2.35 -0.87 -23.35
C HIS A 57 3.30 -1.77 -22.53
N TYR A 58 3.00 -2.03 -21.28
CA TYR A 58 3.84 -2.83 -20.38
C TYR A 58 3.14 -4.09 -19.88
N TYR A 59 1.85 -3.99 -19.57
CA TYR A 59 1.04 -5.12 -19.15
C TYR A 59 0.27 -5.68 -20.33
N GLU A 60 0.60 -6.90 -20.71
CA GLU A 60 -0.09 -7.63 -21.78
C GLU A 60 -1.46 -8.13 -21.31
N GLY A 61 -2.43 -8.16 -22.22
CA GLY A 61 -3.78 -8.64 -21.97
C GLY A 61 -4.71 -8.32 -23.12
N LYS A 62 -5.96 -8.77 -23.00
CA LYS A 62 -7.02 -8.45 -23.96
C LYS A 62 -7.71 -7.16 -23.53
N MET A 63 -7.73 -6.18 -24.42
CA MET A 63 -8.35 -4.87 -24.20
C MET A 63 -9.39 -4.58 -25.29
N SER A 64 -10.54 -4.03 -24.89
CA SER A 64 -11.50 -3.36 -25.76
C SER A 64 -11.87 -2.00 -25.20
N GLY A 65 -12.44 -1.12 -26.01
CA GLY A 65 -12.69 0.27 -25.65
C GLY A 65 -11.46 1.13 -25.80
N GLY A 66 -11.48 2.35 -25.25
CA GLY A 66 -10.37 3.31 -25.39
C GLY A 66 -10.17 4.20 -24.18
N VAL A 67 -8.95 4.72 -24.02
CA VAL A 67 -8.57 5.66 -22.96
C VAL A 67 -7.92 6.88 -23.59
N TRP A 68 -8.40 8.06 -23.24
CA TRP A 68 -7.87 9.34 -23.70
C TRP A 68 -7.43 10.21 -22.52
N VAL A 69 -6.28 10.80 -22.67
CA VAL A 69 -5.77 11.82 -21.74
C VAL A 69 -5.45 13.09 -22.56
N ASN A 70 -6.03 14.22 -22.19
CA ASN A 70 -5.95 15.48 -22.96
C ASN A 70 -6.32 15.33 -24.44
N GLY A 71 -7.25 14.44 -24.77
CA GLY A 71 -7.71 14.18 -26.12
C GLY A 71 -6.81 13.26 -26.95
N ALA A 72 -5.66 12.84 -26.43
CA ALA A 72 -4.81 11.84 -27.07
C ALA A 72 -5.13 10.44 -26.55
N GLU A 73 -5.29 9.49 -27.46
CA GLU A 73 -5.56 8.09 -27.09
C GLU A 73 -4.29 7.41 -26.60
N VAL A 74 -4.31 6.96 -25.36
CA VAL A 74 -3.15 6.41 -24.64
C VAL A 74 -2.54 5.19 -25.34
N SER A 75 -3.37 4.31 -25.91
CA SER A 75 -2.91 3.11 -26.60
C SER A 75 -2.20 3.38 -27.94
N LYS A 76 -2.41 4.56 -28.53
CA LYS A 76 -1.88 4.93 -29.85
C LYS A 76 -0.64 5.81 -29.81
N GLN A 77 -0.27 6.32 -28.64
CA GLN A 77 0.92 7.15 -28.47
C GLN A 77 2.02 6.42 -27.70
N PRO A 78 3.30 6.74 -27.93
CA PRO A 78 4.39 6.18 -27.16
C PRO A 78 4.24 6.49 -25.66
N LEU A 79 4.66 5.56 -24.79
CA LEU A 79 4.55 5.70 -23.33
C LEU A 79 5.22 6.97 -22.80
N TYR A 80 6.35 7.39 -23.40
CA TYR A 80 7.07 8.60 -22.99
C TYR A 80 6.28 9.89 -23.24
N ASP A 81 5.36 9.93 -24.22
CA ASP A 81 4.48 11.07 -24.42
C ASP A 81 3.37 11.13 -23.39
N THR A 82 2.81 9.98 -23.00
CA THR A 82 1.90 9.90 -21.86
C THR A 82 2.60 10.34 -20.56
N ALA A 83 3.86 9.92 -20.35
CA ALA A 83 4.64 10.25 -19.16
C ALA A 83 4.95 11.75 -19.00
N LYS A 84 4.93 12.54 -20.08
CA LYS A 84 5.05 14.00 -20.01
C LYS A 84 3.83 14.67 -19.39
N ILE A 85 2.64 14.03 -19.51
CA ILE A 85 1.36 14.57 -19.07
C ILE A 85 0.91 13.94 -17.76
N VAL A 86 1.19 12.64 -17.58
CA VAL A 86 0.73 11.83 -16.46
C VAL A 86 1.92 11.43 -15.60
N GLY A 87 2.00 12.02 -14.41
CA GLY A 87 2.95 11.60 -13.38
C GLY A 87 2.35 10.48 -12.52
N SER A 88 3.12 9.42 -12.26
CA SER A 88 2.65 8.24 -11.51
C SER A 88 3.44 8.04 -10.23
N VAL A 89 2.73 7.77 -9.13
CA VAL A 89 3.31 7.33 -7.86
C VAL A 89 2.78 5.93 -7.54
N PHE A 90 3.68 4.95 -7.48
CA PHE A 90 3.30 3.55 -7.29
C PHE A 90 3.16 3.19 -5.80
N GLN A 91 2.43 2.11 -5.53
CA GLN A 91 2.18 1.57 -4.20
C GLN A 91 3.47 1.31 -3.41
N ASN A 92 4.52 0.82 -4.07
CA ASN A 92 5.84 0.63 -3.47
C ASN A 92 6.83 1.63 -4.08
N PRO A 93 7.23 2.69 -3.38
CA PRO A 93 8.21 3.65 -3.89
C PRO A 93 9.53 3.02 -4.32
N ARG A 94 9.94 1.90 -3.68
CA ARG A 94 11.20 1.21 -4.04
C ARG A 94 11.21 0.67 -5.46
N SER A 95 10.06 0.26 -5.99
CA SER A 95 9.96 -0.22 -7.37
C SER A 95 10.00 0.88 -8.41
N GLN A 96 9.95 2.15 -7.98
CA GLN A 96 9.99 3.33 -8.82
C GLN A 96 11.41 3.92 -8.96
N PHE A 97 12.31 3.62 -8.02
CA PHE A 97 13.64 4.22 -7.96
C PHE A 97 14.64 3.52 -8.88
N PHE A 98 15.38 4.33 -9.61
CA PHE A 98 16.45 3.91 -10.52
C PHE A 98 17.84 4.31 -10.04
N ASN A 99 17.94 5.36 -9.22
CA ASN A 99 19.21 5.90 -8.72
C ASN A 99 19.46 5.49 -7.25
N VAL A 100 20.72 5.66 -6.85
CA VAL A 100 21.15 5.37 -5.47
C VAL A 100 21.01 6.58 -4.57
N ASP A 101 21.16 7.79 -5.10
CA ASP A 101 21.04 9.03 -4.35
C ASP A 101 19.74 9.78 -4.69
N THR A 102 19.29 10.58 -3.75
CA THR A 102 18.01 11.31 -3.82
C THR A 102 18.00 12.41 -4.84
N THR A 103 19.11 13.11 -5.06
CA THR A 103 19.20 14.24 -5.99
C THR A 103 19.06 13.74 -7.43
N SER A 104 19.85 12.73 -7.80
CA SER A 104 19.77 12.08 -9.11
C SER A 104 18.40 11.44 -9.34
N GLU A 105 17.79 10.87 -8.30
CA GLU A 105 16.46 10.26 -8.45
C GLU A 105 15.37 11.31 -8.73
N ILE A 106 15.43 12.45 -8.04
CA ILE A 106 14.44 13.51 -8.26
C ILE A 106 14.57 14.09 -9.68
N THR A 107 15.80 14.30 -10.18
CA THR A 107 16.05 14.88 -11.52
C THR A 107 15.88 13.90 -12.67
N PHE A 108 15.89 12.59 -12.39
CA PHE A 108 15.92 11.51 -13.39
C PHE A 108 14.90 11.65 -14.51
N GLY A 109 13.64 11.97 -14.19
CA GLY A 109 12.59 12.14 -15.19
C GLY A 109 12.85 13.30 -16.13
N CYS A 110 13.36 14.43 -15.63
CA CYS A 110 13.70 15.60 -16.43
C CYS A 110 14.90 15.35 -17.34
N GLU A 111 15.91 14.62 -16.84
CA GLU A 111 17.09 14.22 -17.60
C GLU A 111 16.72 13.29 -18.76
N ASN A 112 15.89 12.28 -18.50
CA ASN A 112 15.39 11.37 -19.54
C ASN A 112 14.56 12.06 -20.63
N LEU A 113 13.87 13.15 -20.29
CA LEU A 113 13.16 13.99 -21.26
C LEU A 113 14.07 14.98 -21.98
N GLY A 114 15.39 14.96 -21.75
CA GLY A 114 16.37 15.82 -22.38
C GLY A 114 16.21 17.31 -22.05
N GLN A 115 15.71 17.65 -20.87
CA GLN A 115 15.54 19.04 -20.45
C GLN A 115 16.91 19.72 -20.23
N PRO A 116 17.04 21.02 -20.52
CA PRO A 116 18.29 21.75 -20.29
C PRO A 116 18.69 21.75 -18.79
N ALA A 117 20.00 21.62 -18.54
CA ALA A 117 20.52 21.54 -17.16
C ALA A 117 20.10 22.72 -16.26
N GLU A 118 20.03 23.93 -16.81
CA GLU A 118 19.57 25.14 -16.09
C GLU A 118 18.11 25.02 -15.68
N THR A 119 17.25 24.48 -16.55
CA THR A 119 15.84 24.23 -16.26
C THR A 119 15.70 23.19 -15.16
N ILE A 120 16.46 22.10 -15.25
CA ILE A 120 16.46 21.04 -14.23
C ILE A 120 16.87 21.61 -12.86
N ARG A 121 17.95 22.41 -12.82
CA ARG A 121 18.44 23.01 -11.58
C ARG A 121 17.38 23.94 -10.94
N ALA A 122 16.80 24.83 -11.73
CA ALA A 122 15.77 25.76 -11.23
C ALA A 122 14.51 25.01 -10.72
N ARG A 123 14.10 23.93 -11.41
CA ARG A 123 12.99 23.08 -10.97
C ARG A 123 13.35 22.29 -9.70
N LEU A 124 14.58 21.79 -9.61
CA LEU A 124 15.05 21.06 -8.41
C LEU A 124 15.02 21.96 -7.18
N GLU A 125 15.57 23.18 -7.26
CA GLU A 125 15.56 24.14 -6.16
C GLU A 125 14.14 24.43 -5.67
N ARG A 126 13.21 24.67 -6.60
CA ARG A 126 11.78 24.86 -6.27
C ARG A 126 11.18 23.63 -5.62
N THR A 127 11.39 22.44 -6.20
CA THR A 127 10.85 21.18 -5.67
C THR A 127 11.39 20.87 -4.29
N VAL A 128 12.68 21.09 -4.05
CA VAL A 128 13.31 20.93 -2.72
C VAL A 128 12.63 21.82 -1.68
N CYS A 129 12.37 23.08 -2.01
CA CYS A 129 11.66 24.01 -1.14
C CYS A 129 10.21 23.58 -0.89
N ASP A 130 9.44 23.28 -1.97
CA ASP A 130 8.02 22.94 -1.89
C ASP A 130 7.78 21.67 -1.05
N PHE A 131 8.65 20.69 -1.16
CA PHE A 131 8.57 19.41 -0.46
C PHE A 131 9.39 19.35 0.82
N ARG A 132 10.14 20.41 1.18
CA ARG A 132 11.04 20.49 2.34
C ARG A 132 12.01 19.32 2.37
N LEU A 133 12.81 19.21 1.31
CA LEU A 133 13.73 18.08 1.10
C LEU A 133 15.19 18.41 1.44
N GLU A 134 15.50 19.60 1.96
CA GLU A 134 16.86 20.09 2.18
C GLU A 134 17.72 19.08 2.95
N LYS A 135 17.12 18.39 3.94
CA LYS A 135 17.80 17.37 4.75
C LYS A 135 17.93 16.02 4.08
N LEU A 136 17.27 15.82 2.96
CA LEU A 136 17.23 14.55 2.23
C LEU A 136 18.10 14.58 0.97
N MET A 137 18.60 15.74 0.57
CA MET A 137 19.44 15.87 -0.62
C MET A 137 20.74 15.10 -0.46
N ASP A 138 21.23 14.55 -1.56
CA ASP A 138 22.50 13.80 -1.66
C ASP A 138 22.59 12.59 -0.70
N ARG A 139 21.45 12.08 -0.24
CA ARG A 139 21.40 10.92 0.65
C ARG A 139 21.16 9.64 -0.13
N ASN A 140 21.72 8.55 0.38
CA ASN A 140 21.46 7.23 -0.16
C ASN A 140 20.00 6.81 0.11
N ILE A 141 19.25 6.50 -0.97
CA ILE A 141 17.82 6.13 -0.93
C ILE A 141 17.56 4.89 -0.09
N PHE A 142 18.51 3.93 -0.07
CA PHE A 142 18.32 2.70 0.70
C PHE A 142 18.29 2.95 2.22
N HIS A 143 18.88 4.03 2.69
CA HIS A 143 18.90 4.41 4.11
C HIS A 143 17.70 5.27 4.53
N LEU A 144 16.84 5.66 3.59
CA LEU A 144 15.64 6.44 3.88
C LEU A 144 14.54 5.59 4.52
N SER A 145 13.76 6.18 5.41
CA SER A 145 12.51 5.63 5.91
C SER A 145 11.45 5.52 4.82
N GLY A 146 10.37 4.76 5.05
CA GLY A 146 9.27 4.64 4.09
C GLY A 146 8.62 5.98 3.73
N GLY A 147 8.43 6.86 4.71
CA GLY A 147 7.86 8.19 4.47
C GLY A 147 8.80 9.12 3.69
N GLU A 148 10.11 9.09 3.98
CA GLU A 148 11.11 9.84 3.21
C GLU A 148 11.17 9.35 1.76
N LYS A 149 11.13 8.03 1.54
CA LYS A 149 11.05 7.44 0.19
C LYS A 149 9.82 7.92 -0.57
N GLN A 150 8.65 7.91 0.08
CA GLN A 150 7.42 8.42 -0.52
C GLN A 150 7.53 9.89 -0.91
N LYS A 151 8.16 10.70 -0.06
CA LYS A 151 8.40 12.11 -0.29
C LYS A 151 9.30 12.34 -1.50
N VAL A 152 10.40 11.57 -1.62
CA VAL A 152 11.31 11.60 -2.77
C VAL A 152 10.58 11.16 -4.06
N ALA A 153 9.78 10.09 -4.01
CA ALA A 153 8.99 9.64 -5.14
C ALA A 153 7.99 10.71 -5.62
N CYS A 154 7.28 11.35 -4.70
CA CYS A 154 6.38 12.47 -5.02
C CYS A 154 7.13 13.66 -5.63
N ALA A 155 8.32 13.98 -5.12
CA ALA A 155 9.16 15.06 -5.64
C ALA A 155 9.67 14.77 -7.05
N GLY A 156 10.15 13.54 -7.32
CA GLY A 156 10.60 13.11 -8.65
C GLY A 156 9.50 13.13 -9.72
N VAL A 157 8.24 12.91 -9.28
CA VAL A 157 7.08 13.11 -10.17
C VAL A 157 6.76 14.60 -10.33
N SER A 158 6.79 15.36 -9.23
CA SER A 158 6.41 16.78 -9.23
C SER A 158 7.32 17.68 -10.05
N ILE A 159 8.64 17.41 -10.07
CA ILE A 159 9.64 18.20 -10.83
C ILE A 159 9.37 18.20 -12.33
N MET A 160 8.71 17.16 -12.84
CA MET A 160 8.31 17.06 -14.25
C MET A 160 7.11 17.95 -14.59
N GLU A 161 6.44 18.53 -13.59
CA GLU A 161 5.26 19.40 -13.69
C GLU A 161 4.09 18.78 -14.47
N PRO A 162 3.74 17.50 -14.28
CA PRO A 162 2.67 16.85 -15.04
C PRO A 162 1.32 17.55 -14.81
N GLU A 163 0.39 17.46 -15.77
CA GLU A 163 -0.97 17.96 -15.62
C GLU A 163 -1.86 17.02 -14.82
N VAL A 164 -1.59 15.72 -14.93
CA VAL A 164 -2.31 14.62 -14.27
C VAL A 164 -1.39 13.89 -13.30
N LEU A 165 -1.88 13.59 -12.12
CA LEU A 165 -1.19 12.82 -11.11
C LEU A 165 -2.02 11.57 -10.78
N VAL A 166 -1.42 10.40 -10.96
CA VAL A 166 -2.04 9.11 -10.66
C VAL A 166 -1.25 8.44 -9.53
N LEU A 167 -1.93 8.15 -8.43
CA LEU A 167 -1.32 7.51 -7.27
C LEU A 167 -2.04 6.19 -6.96
N ASP A 168 -1.28 5.11 -6.87
CA ASP A 168 -1.81 3.80 -6.53
C ASP A 168 -1.44 3.42 -5.11
N GLU A 169 -2.43 3.39 -4.22
CA GLU A 169 -2.33 3.09 -2.78
C GLU A 169 -1.13 3.76 -2.08
N PRO A 170 -0.96 5.09 -2.23
CA PRO A 170 0.25 5.78 -1.78
C PRO A 170 0.44 5.77 -0.25
N SER A 171 -0.60 5.45 0.52
CA SER A 171 -0.54 5.41 1.99
C SER A 171 -0.21 4.02 2.57
N SER A 172 -0.13 2.98 1.75
CA SER A 172 -0.12 1.56 2.20
C SER A 172 0.97 1.25 3.23
N ASN A 173 2.17 1.82 3.07
CA ASN A 173 3.33 1.54 3.92
C ASN A 173 3.73 2.73 4.83
N LEU A 174 2.85 3.71 4.99
CA LEU A 174 3.13 4.93 5.73
C LEU A 174 2.59 4.87 7.16
N ASP A 175 3.32 5.49 8.09
CA ASP A 175 2.84 5.82 9.43
C ASP A 175 1.98 7.10 9.42
N ALA A 176 1.36 7.42 10.55
CA ALA A 176 0.43 8.55 10.65
C ALA A 176 1.08 9.91 10.29
N ALA A 177 2.35 10.11 10.67
CA ALA A 177 3.08 11.34 10.35
C ALA A 177 3.33 11.45 8.84
N SER A 178 3.78 10.37 8.21
CA SER A 178 4.01 10.30 6.76
C SER A 178 2.71 10.43 5.95
N ILE A 179 1.58 9.90 6.44
CA ILE A 179 0.26 10.12 5.83
C ILE A 179 -0.15 11.59 5.92
N SER A 180 0.13 12.26 7.04
CA SER A 180 -0.11 13.70 7.17
C SER A 180 0.72 14.51 6.17
N ASP A 181 1.96 14.13 5.92
CA ASP A 181 2.80 14.79 4.92
C ASP A 181 2.33 14.51 3.49
N LEU A 182 1.92 13.26 3.19
CA LEU A 182 1.30 12.91 1.91
C LEU A 182 0.03 13.75 1.66
N ARG A 183 -0.80 13.93 2.68
CA ARG A 183 -1.99 14.80 2.59
C ARG A 183 -1.62 16.23 2.21
N LYS A 184 -0.55 16.80 2.79
CA LYS A 184 -0.07 18.16 2.46
C LYS A 184 0.39 18.22 1.00
N THR A 185 1.10 17.20 0.52
CA THR A 185 1.52 17.06 -0.88
C THR A 185 0.32 17.07 -1.83
N LEU A 186 -0.70 16.26 -1.53
CA LEU A 186 -1.93 16.21 -2.35
C LEU A 186 -2.69 17.56 -2.34
N ALA A 187 -2.77 18.20 -1.18
CA ALA A 187 -3.38 19.55 -1.06
C ALA A 187 -2.61 20.60 -1.87
N PHE A 188 -1.28 20.53 -1.86
CA PHE A 188 -0.42 21.40 -2.65
C PHE A 188 -0.67 21.20 -4.16
N TRP A 189 -0.66 19.98 -4.66
CA TRP A 189 -0.97 19.70 -6.06
C TRP A 189 -2.38 20.14 -6.47
N LYS A 190 -3.37 19.92 -5.60
CA LYS A 190 -4.74 20.40 -5.83
C LYS A 190 -4.78 21.92 -5.93
N SER A 191 -4.06 22.64 -5.08
CA SER A 191 -3.99 24.11 -5.11
C SER A 191 -3.34 24.67 -6.39
N GLN A 192 -2.50 23.83 -7.04
CA GLN A 192 -1.92 24.15 -8.35
C GLN A 192 -2.85 23.82 -9.53
N GLY A 193 -4.07 23.37 -9.29
CA GLY A 193 -5.04 23.00 -10.33
C GLY A 193 -4.73 21.69 -11.05
N LYS A 194 -3.87 20.83 -10.48
CA LYS A 194 -3.56 19.51 -11.05
C LYS A 194 -4.77 18.59 -10.98
N THR A 195 -4.94 17.75 -12.00
CA THR A 195 -5.91 16.65 -11.99
C THR A 195 -5.31 15.49 -11.22
N ILE A 196 -6.00 15.00 -10.19
CA ILE A 196 -5.44 14.00 -9.27
C ILE A 196 -6.35 12.78 -9.22
N ILE A 197 -5.79 11.61 -9.44
CA ILE A 197 -6.46 10.32 -9.30
C ILE A 197 -5.73 9.52 -8.24
N VAL A 198 -6.43 9.12 -7.18
CA VAL A 198 -5.86 8.29 -6.12
C VAL A 198 -6.66 7.00 -5.99
N SER A 199 -6.01 5.86 -6.17
CA SER A 199 -6.53 4.56 -5.76
C SER A 199 -6.21 4.36 -4.28
N GLU A 200 -7.20 4.11 -3.42
CA GLU A 200 -6.95 4.05 -1.99
C GLU A 200 -7.96 3.20 -1.20
N HIS A 201 -7.45 2.60 -0.11
CA HIS A 201 -8.25 1.91 0.92
C HIS A 201 -8.42 2.76 2.18
N ARG A 202 -7.44 3.61 2.52
CA ARG A 202 -7.47 4.49 3.70
C ARG A 202 -8.02 5.86 3.31
N LEU A 203 -9.34 6.02 3.34
CA LEU A 203 -9.99 7.20 2.79
C LEU A 203 -9.99 8.41 3.74
N TYR A 204 -9.75 8.22 5.04
CA TYR A 204 -9.89 9.26 6.07
C TYR A 204 -9.02 10.51 5.82
N TYR A 205 -7.79 10.32 5.32
CA TYR A 205 -6.87 11.44 5.09
C TYR A 205 -7.19 12.23 3.82
N LEU A 206 -8.07 11.71 2.95
CA LEU A 206 -8.54 12.37 1.73
C LEU A 206 -9.79 13.25 1.96
N ARG A 207 -10.36 13.16 3.15
CA ARG A 207 -11.53 13.95 3.54
C ARG A 207 -11.25 15.46 3.39
N GLY A 208 -12.15 16.17 2.68
CA GLY A 208 -12.00 17.59 2.36
C GLY A 208 -10.96 17.91 1.28
N LEU A 209 -10.30 16.90 0.69
CA LEU A 209 -9.45 17.06 -0.49
C LEU A 209 -10.13 16.53 -1.76
N ALA A 210 -10.71 15.34 -1.70
CA ALA A 210 -11.36 14.71 -2.84
C ALA A 210 -12.65 15.44 -3.22
N ASP A 211 -12.90 15.56 -4.53
CA ASP A 211 -14.12 16.13 -5.08
C ASP A 211 -15.14 15.03 -5.38
N ARG A 212 -14.65 13.82 -5.75
CA ARG A 212 -15.50 12.69 -6.11
C ARG A 212 -14.86 11.36 -5.67
N PHE A 213 -15.71 10.42 -5.25
CA PHE A 213 -15.34 9.05 -4.91
C PHE A 213 -16.01 8.08 -5.89
N ILE A 214 -15.22 7.25 -6.54
CA ILE A 214 -15.63 6.28 -7.55
C ILE A 214 -15.52 4.90 -6.90
N TYR A 215 -16.67 4.31 -6.57
CA TYR A 215 -16.74 3.00 -5.92
C TYR A 215 -16.74 1.87 -6.95
N MET A 216 -15.79 0.97 -6.77
CA MET A 216 -15.57 -0.19 -7.64
C MET A 216 -15.84 -1.50 -6.90
N LYS A 217 -16.48 -2.45 -7.62
CA LYS A 217 -16.70 -3.82 -7.15
C LYS A 217 -16.67 -4.78 -8.33
N GLY A 218 -15.94 -5.91 -8.19
CA GLY A 218 -15.92 -6.97 -9.22
C GLY A 218 -15.46 -6.50 -10.61
N GLY A 219 -14.51 -5.57 -10.68
CA GLY A 219 -13.99 -5.03 -11.94
C GLY A 219 -14.88 -3.98 -12.61
N LYS A 220 -15.91 -3.47 -11.96
CA LYS A 220 -16.85 -2.46 -12.51
C LYS A 220 -16.92 -1.22 -11.61
N ILE A 221 -17.20 -0.07 -12.21
CA ILE A 221 -17.67 1.10 -11.48
C ILE A 221 -19.14 0.85 -11.13
N THR A 222 -19.43 0.80 -9.83
CA THR A 222 -20.77 0.48 -9.34
C THR A 222 -21.53 1.75 -8.95
N ARG A 223 -20.80 2.74 -8.44
CA ARG A 223 -21.37 4.00 -8.01
C ARG A 223 -20.31 5.11 -7.95
N GLU A 224 -20.75 6.31 -8.28
CA GLU A 224 -19.98 7.53 -8.07
C GLU A 224 -20.68 8.38 -7.01
N TYR A 225 -19.89 9.01 -6.16
CA TYR A 225 -20.36 9.88 -5.10
C TYR A 225 -19.65 11.22 -5.19
N THR A 226 -20.37 12.31 -5.06
CA THR A 226 -19.77 13.59 -4.73
C THR A 226 -19.15 13.55 -3.33
N ALA A 227 -18.27 14.51 -3.02
CA ALA A 227 -17.70 14.61 -1.68
C ALA A 227 -18.78 14.73 -0.59
N GLU A 228 -19.86 15.45 -0.86
CA GLU A 228 -20.98 15.63 0.07
C GLU A 228 -21.74 14.33 0.32
N GLU A 229 -22.12 13.62 -0.74
CA GLU A 229 -22.81 12.34 -0.65
C GLU A 229 -21.96 11.31 0.10
N PHE A 230 -20.65 11.24 -0.21
CA PHE A 230 -19.72 10.31 0.45
C PHE A 230 -19.53 10.64 1.94
N ASN A 231 -19.43 11.93 2.29
CA ASN A 231 -19.38 12.38 3.68
C ASN A 231 -20.66 12.04 4.45
N GLY A 232 -21.82 12.08 3.79
CA GLY A 232 -23.13 11.77 4.35
C GLY A 232 -23.38 10.28 4.58
N LEU A 233 -22.57 9.38 4.03
CA LEU A 233 -22.72 7.94 4.28
C LEU A 233 -22.50 7.62 5.77
N SER A 234 -23.37 6.78 6.34
CA SER A 234 -23.14 6.22 7.68
C SER A 234 -21.96 5.24 7.69
N GLU A 235 -21.32 5.03 8.85
CA GLU A 235 -20.26 4.02 8.99
C GLU A 235 -20.78 2.62 8.67
N GLN A 236 -22.04 2.33 9.01
CA GLN A 236 -22.66 1.05 8.67
C GLN A 236 -22.76 0.87 7.15
N ALA A 237 -23.25 1.87 6.42
CA ALA A 237 -23.34 1.82 4.96
C ALA A 237 -21.95 1.66 4.29
N ARG A 238 -20.90 2.28 4.85
CA ARG A 238 -19.52 2.08 4.35
C ARG A 238 -19.02 0.66 4.60
N THR A 239 -19.29 0.13 5.78
CA THR A 239 -18.90 -1.25 6.14
C THR A 239 -19.60 -2.28 5.25
N GLU A 240 -20.88 -2.09 4.97
CA GLU A 240 -21.67 -2.99 4.10
C GLU A 240 -21.15 -3.05 2.66
N ILE A 241 -20.54 -1.96 2.17
CA ILE A 241 -19.88 -1.92 0.86
C ILE A 241 -18.37 -2.20 0.93
N GLY A 242 -17.86 -2.72 2.06
CA GLY A 242 -16.47 -3.13 2.22
C GLY A 242 -15.46 -1.98 2.31
N LEU A 243 -15.89 -0.76 2.60
CA LEU A 243 -15.00 0.39 2.79
C LEU A 243 -14.55 0.51 4.24
N ARG A 244 -13.32 0.99 4.42
CA ARG A 244 -12.77 1.28 5.75
C ARG A 244 -13.37 2.57 6.33
N THR A 245 -13.32 2.69 7.65
CA THR A 245 -13.72 3.88 8.39
C THR A 245 -13.17 5.16 7.81
N PHE A 246 -14.05 6.15 7.66
CA PHE A 246 -13.74 7.46 7.10
C PHE A 246 -13.56 8.55 8.16
N ALA A 247 -14.17 8.38 9.34
CA ALA A 247 -14.11 9.30 10.45
C ALA A 247 -13.51 8.61 11.68
N LEU A 248 -12.17 8.62 11.81
CA LEU A 248 -11.47 7.96 12.90
C LEU A 248 -11.87 8.51 14.29
N GLU A 249 -12.23 9.78 14.35
CA GLU A 249 -12.69 10.46 15.56
C GLU A 249 -14.03 9.94 16.12
N GLN A 250 -14.79 9.23 15.31
CA GLN A 250 -16.10 8.66 15.68
C GLN A 250 -15.98 7.21 16.18
N LEU A 251 -14.80 6.61 16.04
CA LEU A 251 -14.58 5.25 16.51
C LEU A 251 -14.61 5.20 18.04
N GLN A 252 -15.55 4.43 18.57
CA GLN A 252 -15.54 4.09 20.00
C GLN A 252 -14.67 2.87 20.22
N PRO A 253 -13.77 2.89 21.23
CA PRO A 253 -13.02 1.70 21.55
C PRO A 253 -13.99 0.60 22.00
N PRO A 254 -13.76 -0.67 21.57
CA PRO A 254 -14.60 -1.77 22.03
C PRO A 254 -14.54 -1.88 23.55
N GLN A 255 -15.67 -2.22 24.18
CA GLN A 255 -15.68 -2.50 25.61
C GLN A 255 -14.66 -3.60 25.91
N THR A 256 -13.72 -3.28 26.78
CA THR A 256 -12.66 -4.22 27.14
C THR A 256 -13.24 -5.27 28.10
N PRO A 257 -13.39 -6.54 27.68
CA PRO A 257 -13.83 -7.57 28.61
C PRO A 257 -12.89 -7.63 29.82
N GLN A 258 -13.36 -7.95 31.00
CA GLN A 258 -12.49 -8.10 32.17
C GLN A 258 -11.48 -9.24 31.93
N CYS A 259 -10.21 -8.98 32.20
CA CYS A 259 -9.16 -9.99 32.06
C CYS A 259 -9.20 -10.95 33.24
N THR A 260 -9.45 -12.22 32.99
CA THR A 260 -9.33 -13.30 33.98
C THR A 260 -8.08 -14.16 33.76
N GLY A 261 -7.24 -13.78 32.84
CA GLY A 261 -6.06 -14.54 32.43
C GLY A 261 -4.77 -14.05 33.09
N THR A 262 -3.78 -14.93 33.13
CA THR A 262 -2.43 -14.65 33.57
C THR A 262 -1.71 -13.74 32.55
N GLU A 263 -0.84 -12.89 33.05
CA GLU A 263 -0.06 -11.96 32.22
C GLU A 263 1.23 -12.62 31.74
N LEU A 264 1.70 -12.20 30.56
CA LEU A 264 3.05 -12.48 30.08
C LEU A 264 3.97 -11.35 30.58
N GLU A 265 5.02 -11.68 31.28
CA GLU A 265 6.01 -10.72 31.74
C GLU A 265 7.22 -10.72 30.79
N LEU A 266 7.61 -9.54 30.35
CA LEU A 266 8.85 -9.29 29.61
C LEU A 266 9.84 -8.63 30.56
N LYS A 267 11.04 -9.24 30.73
CA LYS A 267 12.08 -8.70 31.61
C LYS A 267 13.37 -8.45 30.83
N GLN A 268 13.96 -7.28 31.00
CA GLN A 268 15.21 -6.85 30.36
C GLN A 268 15.23 -7.13 28.84
N PHE A 269 14.12 -6.79 28.16
CA PHE A 269 13.95 -7.05 26.75
C PHE A 269 14.72 -6.01 25.95
N ARG A 270 15.95 -6.37 25.55
CA ARG A 270 16.90 -5.50 24.84
C ARG A 270 17.42 -6.18 23.60
N PHE A 271 17.57 -5.43 22.51
CA PHE A 271 18.13 -5.95 21.28
C PHE A 271 18.83 -4.88 20.45
N ALA A 272 19.95 -5.25 19.86
CA ALA A 272 20.66 -4.48 18.83
C ALA A 272 21.11 -5.43 17.73
N TYR A 273 21.03 -5.03 16.47
CA TYR A 273 21.65 -5.77 15.38
C TYR A 273 23.17 -5.63 15.42
N PRO A 274 23.93 -6.57 14.85
CA PRO A 274 25.39 -6.45 14.76
C PRO A 274 25.78 -5.11 14.12
N HIS A 275 26.73 -4.42 14.74
CA HIS A 275 27.23 -3.11 14.32
C HIS A 275 26.19 -1.96 14.35
N GLY A 276 25.02 -2.14 14.97
CA GLY A 276 23.95 -1.14 15.10
C GLY A 276 23.79 -0.62 16.53
N SER A 277 23.08 0.50 16.66
CA SER A 277 22.61 1.00 17.97
C SER A 277 21.51 0.09 18.54
N SER A 278 21.30 0.17 19.87
CA SER A 278 20.20 -0.54 20.52
C SER A 278 18.85 -0.08 19.98
N ILE A 279 18.06 -1.03 19.47
CA ILE A 279 16.74 -0.75 18.89
C ILE A 279 15.63 -0.97 19.92
N LEU A 280 15.80 -1.98 20.81
CA LEU A 280 14.84 -2.28 21.86
C LEU A 280 15.48 -2.06 23.22
N HIS A 281 14.76 -1.38 24.09
CA HIS A 281 15.15 -1.17 25.47
C HIS A 281 13.89 -1.13 26.35
N ILE A 282 13.36 -2.33 26.69
CA ILE A 282 12.21 -2.51 27.55
C ILE A 282 12.72 -3.17 28.84
N GLN A 283 12.61 -2.47 29.98
CA GLN A 283 13.08 -3.02 31.25
C GLN A 283 12.11 -4.07 31.76
N ASP A 284 10.85 -3.69 31.96
CA ASP A 284 9.76 -4.53 32.39
C ASP A 284 8.48 -4.15 31.65
N CYS A 285 7.74 -5.12 31.17
CA CYS A 285 6.45 -4.93 30.50
C CYS A 285 5.58 -6.14 30.74
N THR A 286 4.30 -5.93 30.98
CA THR A 286 3.31 -7.01 31.04
C THR A 286 2.39 -6.97 29.85
N ILE A 287 2.12 -8.13 29.26
CA ILE A 287 1.19 -8.30 28.14
C ILE A 287 0.02 -9.16 28.64
N PRO A 288 -1.21 -8.66 28.61
CA PRO A 288 -2.36 -9.42 29.10
C PRO A 288 -2.64 -10.63 28.19
N ALA A 289 -2.80 -11.81 28.79
CA ALA A 289 -3.19 -13.01 28.06
C ALA A 289 -4.66 -12.95 27.61
N GLY A 290 -4.99 -13.65 26.52
CA GLY A 290 -6.35 -13.68 25.95
C GLY A 290 -6.84 -12.35 25.39
N ARG A 291 -5.92 -11.46 24.99
CA ARG A 291 -6.22 -10.14 24.44
C ARG A 291 -5.56 -9.91 23.08
N ILE A 292 -6.17 -9.06 22.30
CA ILE A 292 -5.51 -8.46 21.12
C ILE A 292 -4.76 -7.23 21.60
N VAL A 293 -3.44 -7.23 21.42
CA VAL A 293 -2.55 -6.14 21.84
C VAL A 293 -1.99 -5.44 20.61
N GLY A 294 -2.29 -4.17 20.46
CA GLY A 294 -1.75 -3.33 19.38
C GLY A 294 -0.39 -2.73 19.75
N ILE A 295 0.64 -2.96 18.92
CA ILE A 295 1.95 -2.31 19.04
C ILE A 295 1.98 -1.12 18.10
N ILE A 296 2.01 0.09 18.66
CA ILE A 296 1.98 1.34 17.89
C ILE A 296 3.31 2.08 17.98
N GLY A 297 3.58 2.93 17.00
CA GLY A 297 4.80 3.76 16.92
C GLY A 297 5.15 4.07 15.47
N ASN A 298 6.06 5.03 15.29
CA ASN A 298 6.55 5.46 13.99
C ASN A 298 7.28 4.32 13.23
N ASN A 299 7.45 4.48 11.93
CA ASN A 299 8.31 3.58 11.16
C ASN A 299 9.75 3.66 11.68
N GLY A 300 10.41 2.50 11.81
CA GLY A 300 11.73 2.42 12.43
C GLY A 300 11.77 2.35 13.95
N ALA A 301 10.64 2.48 14.67
CA ALA A 301 10.58 2.41 16.14
C ALA A 301 10.85 1.01 16.73
N GLY A 302 11.15 -0.01 15.91
CA GLY A 302 11.47 -1.34 16.39
C GLY A 302 10.29 -2.30 16.55
N LYS A 303 9.08 -1.96 16.05
CA LYS A 303 7.88 -2.83 16.14
C LYS A 303 8.11 -4.25 15.62
N SER A 304 8.60 -4.36 14.38
CA SER A 304 8.89 -5.67 13.76
C SER A 304 10.04 -6.38 14.48
N THR A 305 11.05 -5.64 14.96
CA THR A 305 12.14 -6.19 15.76
C THR A 305 11.61 -6.76 17.08
N PHE A 306 10.70 -6.04 17.74
CA PHE A 306 10.03 -6.53 18.94
C PHE A 306 9.27 -7.84 18.66
N SER A 307 8.47 -7.91 17.61
CA SER A 307 7.72 -9.12 17.26
C SER A 307 8.66 -10.30 16.98
N ARG A 308 9.75 -10.09 16.21
CA ARG A 308 10.78 -11.12 15.96
C ARG A 308 11.47 -11.60 17.23
N CYS A 309 11.84 -10.68 18.11
CA CYS A 309 12.41 -11.00 19.41
C CYS A 309 11.41 -11.77 20.28
N PHE A 310 10.14 -11.32 20.32
CA PHE A 310 9.09 -11.95 21.12
C PHE A 310 8.82 -13.40 20.65
N CYS A 311 8.74 -13.64 19.35
CA CYS A 311 8.58 -14.98 18.78
C CYS A 311 9.82 -15.87 18.88
N GLY A 312 10.97 -15.32 19.30
CA GLY A 312 12.22 -16.10 19.45
C GLY A 312 13.06 -16.24 18.18
N LEU A 313 12.70 -15.56 17.08
CA LEU A 313 13.49 -15.51 15.84
C LEU A 313 14.84 -14.81 16.06
N GLU A 314 14.87 -13.82 16.94
CA GLU A 314 16.10 -13.19 17.40
C GLU A 314 16.52 -13.77 18.75
N LYS A 315 17.82 -14.03 18.91
CA LYS A 315 18.38 -14.60 20.15
C LYS A 315 18.81 -13.49 21.10
N ARG A 316 18.91 -13.79 22.40
CA ARG A 316 19.44 -12.89 23.45
C ARG A 316 18.65 -11.59 23.60
N CYS A 317 17.33 -11.66 23.48
CA CYS A 317 16.44 -10.50 23.57
C CYS A 317 15.83 -10.25 24.95
N GLY A 318 16.33 -10.88 26.01
CA GLY A 318 15.72 -10.84 27.34
C GLY A 318 14.81 -12.04 27.63
N GLU A 319 13.97 -11.91 28.64
CA GLU A 319 13.19 -13.03 29.18
C GLU A 319 11.69 -12.81 28.94
N VAL A 320 11.01 -13.90 28.60
CA VAL A 320 9.54 -13.98 28.58
C VAL A 320 9.13 -14.99 29.62
N ILE A 321 8.30 -14.56 30.57
CA ILE A 321 7.79 -15.41 31.65
C ILE A 321 6.26 -15.48 31.49
N TRP A 322 5.73 -16.71 31.52
CA TRP A 322 4.29 -16.95 31.48
C TRP A 322 3.92 -18.04 32.48
N ASN A 323 2.98 -17.78 33.34
CA ASN A 323 2.59 -18.67 34.43
C ASN A 323 3.78 -19.08 35.31
N GLY A 324 4.69 -18.16 35.63
CA GLY A 324 5.90 -18.43 36.39
C GLY A 324 6.99 -19.23 35.67
N ARG A 325 6.73 -19.70 34.44
CA ARG A 325 7.70 -20.42 33.62
C ARG A 325 8.41 -19.48 32.67
N ARG A 326 9.74 -19.57 32.62
CA ARG A 326 10.61 -18.84 31.68
C ARG A 326 10.64 -19.54 30.33
N TYR A 327 10.36 -18.81 29.25
CA TYR A 327 10.41 -19.26 27.88
C TYR A 327 11.65 -18.71 27.17
N ARG A 328 12.57 -19.60 26.79
CA ARG A 328 13.74 -19.26 25.98
C ARG A 328 13.34 -19.06 24.51
N SER A 329 14.25 -18.49 23.69
CA SER A 329 13.97 -18.29 22.25
C SER A 329 13.50 -19.56 21.54
N LYS A 330 14.13 -20.72 21.84
CA LYS A 330 13.73 -22.00 21.25
C LYS A 330 12.31 -22.44 21.68
N ASP A 331 11.95 -22.22 22.93
CA ASP A 331 10.59 -22.58 23.44
C ASP A 331 9.54 -21.70 22.75
N ARG A 332 9.85 -20.40 22.56
CA ARG A 332 8.97 -19.44 21.88
C ARG A 332 8.77 -19.73 20.41
N LEU A 333 9.81 -20.19 19.68
CA LEU A 333 9.67 -20.63 18.30
C LEU A 333 8.66 -21.76 18.12
N ASN A 334 8.50 -22.61 19.12
CA ASN A 334 7.54 -23.72 19.09
C ASN A 334 6.12 -23.33 19.56
N THR A 335 5.95 -22.15 20.18
CA THR A 335 4.68 -21.72 20.78
C THR A 335 4.11 -20.44 20.18
N CYS A 336 4.91 -19.71 19.41
CA CYS A 336 4.52 -18.46 18.78
C CYS A 336 4.48 -18.60 17.26
N TYR A 337 3.42 -18.10 16.65
CA TYR A 337 3.33 -17.98 15.21
C TYR A 337 3.44 -16.50 14.80
N MET A 338 4.14 -16.23 13.72
CA MET A 338 4.34 -14.87 13.21
C MET A 338 3.94 -14.80 11.74
N VAL A 339 3.02 -13.89 11.42
CA VAL A 339 2.75 -13.50 10.03
C VAL A 339 3.63 -12.30 9.69
N MET A 340 4.48 -12.45 8.69
CA MET A 340 5.40 -11.38 8.26
C MET A 340 4.69 -10.34 7.40
N GLN A 341 5.23 -9.13 7.37
CA GLN A 341 4.71 -8.05 6.52
C GLN A 341 4.77 -8.43 5.03
N GLU A 342 5.84 -9.05 4.58
CA GLU A 342 5.97 -9.62 3.24
C GLU A 342 5.64 -11.12 3.28
N VAL A 343 4.37 -11.44 3.09
CA VAL A 343 3.83 -12.80 3.18
C VAL A 343 4.54 -13.77 2.22
N ASN A 344 5.02 -13.28 1.07
CA ASN A 344 5.73 -14.15 0.10
C ASN A 344 6.97 -14.83 0.65
N HIS A 345 7.64 -14.23 1.65
CA HIS A 345 8.81 -14.84 2.29
C HIS A 345 8.43 -16.02 3.18
N GLN A 346 7.14 -16.26 3.39
CA GLN A 346 6.63 -17.38 4.19
C GLN A 346 5.95 -18.47 3.35
N LEU A 347 5.77 -18.24 2.04
CA LEU A 347 5.13 -19.20 1.15
C LEU A 347 6.21 -20.02 0.43
N PHE A 348 6.23 -21.33 0.68
CA PHE A 348 7.27 -22.25 0.21
C PHE A 348 6.81 -23.19 -0.90
N THR A 349 5.51 -23.50 -0.96
CA THR A 349 4.96 -24.51 -1.87
C THR A 349 4.40 -23.88 -3.15
N GLU A 350 4.00 -24.72 -4.10
CA GLU A 350 3.44 -24.28 -5.39
C GLU A 350 1.96 -23.99 -5.29
N THR A 351 1.19 -24.78 -4.52
CA THR A 351 -0.26 -24.62 -4.40
C THR A 351 -0.67 -24.07 -3.03
N VAL A 352 -1.88 -23.51 -2.97
CA VAL A 352 -2.47 -23.01 -1.73
C VAL A 352 -2.76 -24.16 -0.76
N LEU A 353 -3.19 -25.32 -1.26
CA LEU A 353 -3.44 -26.51 -0.44
C LEU A 353 -2.15 -27.04 0.19
N ASP A 354 -1.08 -27.18 -0.61
CA ASP A 354 0.21 -27.66 -0.11
C ASP A 354 0.80 -26.74 0.95
N GLU A 355 0.57 -25.42 0.82
CA GLU A 355 1.05 -24.44 1.81
C GLU A 355 0.37 -24.63 3.19
N VAL A 356 -0.89 -25.03 3.20
CA VAL A 356 -1.60 -25.37 4.44
C VAL A 356 -1.11 -26.72 4.99
N LEU A 357 -0.94 -27.72 4.13
CA LEU A 357 -0.50 -29.06 4.53
C LEU A 357 0.91 -29.08 5.12
N ILE A 358 1.85 -28.31 4.56
CA ILE A 358 3.25 -28.25 5.06
C ILE A 358 3.34 -27.69 6.49
N SER A 359 2.34 -26.94 6.93
CA SER A 359 2.29 -26.35 8.28
C SER A 359 1.74 -27.32 9.33
N MET A 360 1.20 -28.46 8.94
CA MET A 360 0.63 -29.45 9.86
C MET A 360 1.69 -30.45 10.31
N GLU A 361 1.64 -30.85 11.59
CA GLU A 361 2.50 -31.94 12.09
C GLU A 361 2.17 -33.26 11.39
N GLU A 362 0.87 -33.54 11.23
CA GLU A 362 0.34 -34.67 10.44
C GLU A 362 -0.53 -34.07 9.32
N PRO A 363 -0.11 -34.16 8.04
CA PRO A 363 -0.87 -33.63 6.92
C PRO A 363 -2.26 -34.28 6.79
N ASP A 364 -3.31 -33.49 6.94
CA ASP A 364 -4.71 -33.91 6.75
C ASP A 364 -5.41 -33.01 5.74
N THR A 365 -5.69 -33.57 4.57
CA THR A 365 -6.34 -32.85 3.46
C THR A 365 -7.73 -32.35 3.83
N LYS A 366 -8.50 -33.11 4.61
CA LYS A 366 -9.86 -32.70 5.04
C LYS A 366 -9.79 -31.47 5.96
N GLN A 367 -8.90 -31.53 6.94
CA GLN A 367 -8.67 -30.40 7.85
C GLN A 367 -8.16 -29.16 7.08
N ALA A 368 -7.28 -29.35 6.11
CA ALA A 368 -6.79 -28.27 5.27
C ALA A 368 -7.92 -27.62 4.46
N GLU A 369 -8.79 -28.42 3.85
CA GLU A 369 -9.96 -27.93 3.10
C GLU A 369 -10.98 -27.22 4.00
N GLU A 370 -11.18 -27.66 5.24
CA GLU A 370 -11.99 -26.93 6.22
C GLU A 370 -11.41 -25.55 6.57
N ILE A 371 -10.09 -25.47 6.74
CA ILE A 371 -9.40 -24.18 6.96
C ILE A 371 -9.58 -23.26 5.76
N LEU A 372 -9.34 -23.78 4.55
CA LEU A 372 -9.52 -23.02 3.31
C LEU A 372 -10.95 -22.54 3.12
N THR A 373 -11.93 -23.38 3.49
CA THR A 373 -13.37 -23.00 3.45
C THR A 373 -13.67 -21.84 4.38
N ARG A 374 -13.15 -21.87 5.62
CA ARG A 374 -13.32 -20.78 6.61
C ARG A 374 -12.66 -19.47 6.19
N LEU A 375 -11.66 -19.55 5.33
CA LEU A 375 -10.93 -18.38 4.80
C LEU A 375 -11.42 -17.94 3.41
N ASP A 376 -12.50 -18.57 2.88
CA ASP A 376 -13.00 -18.36 1.51
C ASP A 376 -11.94 -18.61 0.42
N LEU A 377 -10.99 -19.50 0.68
CA LEU A 377 -9.87 -19.84 -0.21
C LEU A 377 -10.02 -21.20 -0.91
N LEU A 378 -11.05 -21.98 -0.63
CA LEU A 378 -11.21 -23.34 -1.17
C LEU A 378 -11.20 -23.38 -2.71
N LEU A 379 -11.79 -22.39 -3.36
CA LEU A 379 -11.81 -22.25 -4.82
C LEU A 379 -10.42 -22.03 -5.44
N PHE A 380 -9.45 -21.66 -4.62
CA PHE A 380 -8.07 -21.37 -5.03
C PHE A 380 -7.09 -22.47 -4.64
N ARG A 381 -7.56 -23.59 -4.08
CA ARG A 381 -6.73 -24.63 -3.45
C ARG A 381 -5.60 -25.15 -4.35
N ASP A 382 -5.91 -25.35 -5.64
CA ASP A 382 -4.97 -25.91 -6.63
C ASP A 382 -4.22 -24.84 -7.45
N ARG A 383 -4.42 -23.53 -7.12
CA ARG A 383 -3.75 -22.44 -7.81
C ARG A 383 -2.35 -22.19 -7.29
N HIS A 384 -1.49 -21.78 -8.22
CA HIS A 384 -0.15 -21.33 -7.86
C HIS A 384 -0.21 -20.03 -7.04
N LYS A 385 0.62 -19.93 -6.01
CA LYS A 385 0.68 -18.76 -5.09
C LYS A 385 0.81 -17.40 -5.79
N SER A 386 1.42 -17.35 -6.99
CA SER A 386 1.52 -16.12 -7.78
C SER A 386 0.20 -15.70 -8.43
N GLU A 387 -0.73 -16.62 -8.63
CA GLU A 387 -2.03 -16.37 -9.23
C GLU A 387 -3.06 -15.90 -8.18
N ALA A 388 -2.96 -16.40 -6.95
CA ALA A 388 -3.79 -15.95 -5.84
C ALA A 388 -3.60 -14.46 -5.49
N LYS A 389 -2.54 -13.81 -5.98
CA LYS A 389 -2.29 -12.36 -5.84
C LYS A 389 -2.98 -11.49 -6.89
N ARG A 390 -3.52 -12.10 -7.95
CA ARG A 390 -4.14 -11.38 -9.06
C ARG A 390 -5.67 -11.32 -8.95
N SER A 391 -6.24 -12.00 -7.94
CA SER A 391 -7.68 -12.01 -7.64
C SER A 391 -8.07 -10.98 -6.56
#